data_989b50a90c66a5ad78aae1a7fa511e1d
#
_entry.id   989b50a90c66a5ad78aae1a7fa511e1d
#
_cell.length_a   1.000
_cell.length_b   1.000
_cell.length_c   1.000
_cell.angle_alpha   90.00
_cell.angle_beta   90.00
_cell.angle_gamma   90.00
#
_symmetry.space_group_name_H-M   'P 1'
#
loop_
_entity.id
_entity.type
_entity.pdbx_description
1 polymer ?
#
loop_
_entity_poly.entity_id
_entity_poly.type
_entity_poly.pdbx_seq_one_letter_code
_entity_poly.pdbx_strand_id
1 'polypeptide(L)'
;MNIKRAKQEIKNTIQVYLTKNEHGEYEIPSMRQRPVLLIGPPGIGKTQIMEQVARECGIGLVSYTITHHTRQSAIGLPFISEKTYGGKNVHVTEYTMSEIVAAIYNKIEDTGLSEGLLFIDEINCVSETLAPAMLQFLQYKTFGNHKIPDGWIIVAAGNPPEYNKSVREFDIATLDRIKKIDVEADFEVWKEYAKQADIHPAILSFLTAKPQYFYQVETTVDGKVFATPRGWEDLSGFLKVCEKVGLTCDREVVVQYIEHPRIAKDFANYLELYKKYQARYQIDEILEGKRDEHLMEQAAKAPFDEKLSIISLILAKLDVEFKAYAKKEDYLEVLFGELKAFKRSLEGKAEAGETIETVPQTPIAIFSQQIKAFTAVSEQKQKAGLLTRSEKYRCADITAAMNRYLQTVKAELLSDGGEIFDRFREMFGDERTELEDLCAHAGQTLEYAFDFMEGTFGSSQEMVVFITELNSSAPAVRFLQENECERYYEYNKNLLFDEKRADILSRLDRLGAFF
;
A
#
# COMPACT_ATOMS: atom_id res chain seq x y z
N MET A 1 14.99 2.85 -12.70
CA MET A 1 14.08 1.69 -12.54
C MET A 1 12.75 2.15 -12.01
N ASN A 2 11.65 1.35 -12.17
CA ASN A 2 10.34 1.73 -11.62
C ASN A 2 10.27 1.57 -10.09
N ILE A 3 9.22 2.14 -9.47
CA ILE A 3 9.07 2.20 -8.01
C ILE A 3 8.88 0.82 -7.36
N LYS A 4 8.25 -0.14 -8.05
CA LYS A 4 8.05 -1.53 -7.58
C LYS A 4 9.40 -2.25 -7.45
N ARG A 5 10.27 -2.09 -8.44
CA ARG A 5 11.62 -2.67 -8.42
C ARG A 5 12.49 -1.99 -7.35
N ALA A 6 12.38 -0.66 -7.20
CA ALA A 6 13.07 0.08 -6.16
C ALA A 6 12.65 -0.40 -4.75
N LYS A 7 11.35 -0.59 -4.52
CA LYS A 7 10.80 -1.16 -3.27
C LYS A 7 11.40 -2.54 -2.98
N GLN A 8 11.43 -3.44 -3.98
CA GLN A 8 12.01 -4.77 -3.80
C GLN A 8 13.51 -4.72 -3.49
N GLU A 9 14.25 -3.81 -4.14
CA GLU A 9 15.68 -3.66 -3.91
C GLU A 9 15.99 -3.12 -2.50
N ILE A 10 15.13 -2.26 -1.97
CA ILE A 10 15.22 -1.79 -0.58
C ILE A 10 14.93 -2.94 0.39
N LYS A 11 13.90 -3.76 0.15
CA LYS A 11 13.59 -4.94 0.96
C LYS A 11 14.78 -5.92 0.98
N ASN A 12 15.35 -6.21 -0.18
CA ASN A 12 16.53 -7.06 -0.29
C ASN A 12 17.71 -6.48 0.51
N THR A 13 17.92 -5.16 0.44
CA THR A 13 18.96 -4.47 1.20
C THR A 13 18.74 -4.58 2.70
N ILE A 14 17.50 -4.40 3.16
CA ILE A 14 17.13 -4.57 4.58
C ILE A 14 17.42 -6.00 5.02
N GLN A 15 16.96 -6.99 4.27
CA GLN A 15 17.17 -8.40 4.60
C GLN A 15 18.68 -8.72 4.73
N VAL A 16 19.50 -8.26 3.78
CA VAL A 16 20.94 -8.49 3.80
C VAL A 16 21.61 -7.78 4.97
N TYR A 17 21.21 -6.53 5.28
CA TYR A 17 21.84 -5.73 6.33
C TYR A 17 21.43 -6.13 7.74
N LEU A 18 20.24 -6.75 7.89
CA LEU A 18 19.75 -7.24 9.18
C LEU A 18 20.04 -8.74 9.39
N THR A 19 20.68 -9.43 8.43
CA THR A 19 21.12 -10.81 8.62
C THR A 19 22.21 -10.86 9.68
N LYS A 20 22.05 -11.76 10.66
CA LYS A 20 22.98 -11.97 11.78
C LYS A 20 23.73 -13.29 11.64
N ASN A 21 24.97 -13.30 12.10
CA ASN A 21 25.80 -14.49 12.19
C ASN A 21 25.39 -15.38 13.40
N GLU A 22 26.07 -16.49 13.58
CA GLU A 22 25.83 -17.45 14.69
C GLU A 22 26.04 -16.82 16.08
N HIS A 23 26.77 -15.70 16.16
CA HIS A 23 27.02 -14.97 17.42
C HIS A 23 26.01 -13.83 17.67
N GLY A 24 24.99 -13.67 16.80
CA GLY A 24 23.99 -12.61 16.91
C GLY A 24 24.45 -11.24 16.42
N GLU A 25 25.62 -11.12 15.79
CA GLU A 25 26.14 -9.90 15.19
C GLU A 25 25.72 -9.78 13.74
N TYR A 26 25.52 -8.56 13.23
CA TYR A 26 25.21 -8.37 11.81
C TYR A 26 26.38 -8.80 10.92
N GLU A 27 26.09 -9.63 9.91
CA GLU A 27 27.09 -10.11 8.94
C GLU A 27 27.84 -8.94 8.27
N ILE A 28 27.13 -7.86 7.95
CA ILE A 28 27.72 -6.61 7.47
C ILE A 28 27.66 -5.59 8.62
N PRO A 29 28.78 -5.25 9.22
CA PRO A 29 28.82 -4.27 10.32
C PRO A 29 28.16 -2.95 9.92
N SER A 30 27.44 -2.33 10.84
CA SER A 30 26.65 -1.11 10.62
C SER A 30 27.43 0.00 9.88
N MET A 31 28.73 0.16 10.17
CA MET A 31 29.61 1.12 9.52
C MET A 31 29.92 0.81 8.05
N ARG A 32 29.74 -0.43 7.60
CA ARG A 32 29.95 -0.86 6.20
C ARG A 32 28.64 -0.93 5.41
N GLN A 33 27.52 -0.78 6.06
CA GLN A 33 26.20 -0.72 5.40
C GLN A 33 26.05 0.63 4.71
N ARG A 34 26.04 0.62 3.39
CA ARG A 34 25.87 1.84 2.60
C ARG A 34 24.43 2.37 2.75
N PRO A 35 24.23 3.67 3.04
CA PRO A 35 22.91 4.28 2.95
C PRO A 35 22.32 4.13 1.55
N VAL A 36 21.03 3.94 1.44
CA VAL A 36 20.33 3.92 0.15
C VAL A 36 19.90 5.34 -0.22
N LEU A 37 20.13 5.75 -1.45
CA LEU A 37 19.69 7.05 -1.99
C LEU A 37 18.76 6.85 -3.18
N LEU A 38 17.50 7.23 -3.00
CA LEU A 38 16.49 7.24 -4.06
C LEU A 38 16.50 8.60 -4.76
N ILE A 39 16.82 8.62 -6.05
CA ILE A 39 16.71 9.83 -6.88
C ILE A 39 15.60 9.60 -7.91
N GLY A 40 14.64 10.50 -7.99
CA GLY A 40 13.55 10.40 -8.96
C GLY A 40 12.61 11.57 -8.91
N PRO A 41 11.71 11.68 -9.91
CA PRO A 41 10.78 12.80 -10.03
C PRO A 41 9.90 12.97 -8.79
N PRO A 42 9.37 14.16 -8.52
CA PRO A 42 8.43 14.38 -7.43
C PRO A 42 7.09 13.67 -7.70
N GLY A 43 6.40 13.26 -6.63
CA GLY A 43 5.05 12.70 -6.72
C GLY A 43 4.94 11.24 -7.15
N ILE A 44 6.04 10.50 -7.35
CA ILE A 44 6.05 9.09 -7.78
C ILE A 44 5.94 8.07 -6.63
N GLY A 45 5.76 8.52 -5.37
CA GLY A 45 5.53 7.63 -4.22
C GLY A 45 6.78 7.21 -3.46
N LYS A 46 7.94 7.91 -3.58
CA LYS A 46 9.17 7.57 -2.85
C LYS A 46 8.98 7.43 -1.34
N THR A 47 8.23 8.34 -0.73
CA THR A 47 7.93 8.32 0.72
C THR A 47 6.97 7.20 1.08
N GLN A 48 5.93 6.97 0.28
CA GLN A 48 4.91 5.93 0.51
C GLN A 48 5.50 4.52 0.51
N ILE A 49 6.48 4.22 -0.35
CA ILE A 49 7.11 2.89 -0.36
C ILE A 49 7.89 2.61 0.93
N MET A 50 8.37 3.64 1.64
CA MET A 50 9.08 3.44 2.92
C MET A 50 8.14 2.91 4.01
N GLU A 51 6.93 3.45 4.09
CA GLU A 51 5.90 2.94 5.01
C GLU A 51 5.51 1.50 4.68
N GLN A 52 5.34 1.20 3.40
CA GLN A 52 5.04 -0.16 2.94
C GLN A 52 6.16 -1.13 3.28
N VAL A 53 7.42 -0.75 2.99
CA VAL A 53 8.60 -1.58 3.26
C VAL A 53 8.76 -1.85 4.75
N ALA A 54 8.67 -0.82 5.58
CA ALA A 54 8.79 -0.96 7.04
C ALA A 54 7.73 -1.91 7.60
N ARG A 55 6.49 -1.80 7.11
CA ARG A 55 5.37 -2.66 7.49
C ARG A 55 5.57 -4.10 7.04
N GLU A 56 5.94 -4.31 5.78
CA GLU A 56 6.15 -5.65 5.21
C GLU A 56 7.36 -6.37 5.83
N CYS A 57 8.38 -5.62 6.27
CA CYS A 57 9.54 -6.18 6.97
C CYS A 57 9.34 -6.27 8.50
N GLY A 58 8.26 -5.72 9.05
CA GLY A 58 7.98 -5.74 10.49
C GLY A 58 8.95 -4.90 11.32
N ILE A 59 9.52 -3.82 10.77
CA ILE A 59 10.55 -2.98 11.39
C ILE A 59 10.04 -1.55 11.64
N GLY A 60 10.71 -0.82 12.54
CA GLY A 60 10.40 0.57 12.84
C GLY A 60 10.64 1.51 11.64
N LEU A 61 9.87 2.60 11.57
CA LEU A 61 10.10 3.68 10.61
C LEU A 61 10.14 5.02 11.35
N VAL A 62 11.21 5.77 11.12
CA VAL A 62 11.34 7.19 11.47
C VAL A 62 11.56 7.96 10.17
N SER A 63 10.70 8.94 9.90
CA SER A 63 10.72 9.72 8.66
C SER A 63 10.94 11.20 8.97
N TYR A 64 11.89 11.81 8.28
CA TYR A 64 12.24 13.23 8.39
C TYR A 64 12.33 13.90 7.03
N THR A 65 11.76 15.11 6.92
CA THR A 65 12.01 16.01 5.80
C THR A 65 13.08 17.03 6.24
N ILE A 66 14.26 16.92 5.67
CA ILE A 66 15.43 17.64 6.16
C ILE A 66 15.40 19.16 5.91
N THR A 67 14.62 19.62 4.94
CA THR A 67 14.50 21.04 4.58
C THR A 67 13.97 21.93 5.70
N HIS A 68 13.24 21.37 6.65
CA HIS A 68 12.70 22.08 7.82
C HIS A 68 13.69 22.17 8.98
N HIS A 69 14.86 21.52 8.87
CA HIS A 69 15.83 21.47 9.95
C HIS A 69 16.94 22.51 9.78
N THR A 70 17.25 23.18 10.89
CA THR A 70 18.47 23.99 11.02
C THR A 70 19.65 23.10 11.39
N ARG A 71 20.88 23.62 11.24
CA ARG A 71 22.06 22.90 11.71
C ARG A 71 21.96 22.53 13.20
N GLN A 72 21.39 23.40 14.01
CA GLN A 72 21.28 23.21 15.46
C GLN A 72 20.26 22.11 15.82
N SER A 73 19.11 22.05 15.14
CA SER A 73 18.12 20.99 15.39
C SER A 73 18.59 19.62 14.88
N ALA A 74 19.31 19.60 13.76
CA ALA A 74 19.80 18.35 13.18
C ALA A 74 21.02 17.76 13.91
N ILE A 75 21.98 18.60 14.35
CA ILE A 75 23.22 18.13 14.99
C ILE A 75 23.12 18.15 16.52
N GLY A 76 22.29 19.01 17.09
CA GLY A 76 22.21 19.32 18.50
C GLY A 76 22.85 20.66 18.85
N LEU A 77 22.62 21.13 20.07
CA LEU A 77 23.18 22.38 20.59
C LEU A 77 24.51 22.09 21.28
N PRO A 78 25.56 22.90 21.04
CA PRO A 78 26.78 22.78 21.78
C PRO A 78 26.60 23.23 23.23
N PHE A 79 27.12 22.47 24.17
CA PHE A 79 27.23 22.85 25.58
C PHE A 79 28.61 22.53 26.12
N ILE A 80 29.01 23.23 27.19
CA ILE A 80 30.30 23.05 27.82
C ILE A 80 30.14 22.06 28.97
N SER A 81 30.89 20.95 28.93
CA SER A 81 31.00 19.97 30.02
C SER A 81 32.42 19.99 30.61
N GLU A 82 32.54 19.75 31.91
CA GLU A 82 33.80 19.58 32.57
C GLU A 82 34.19 18.09 32.59
N LYS A 83 35.40 17.77 32.07
CA LYS A 83 35.93 16.40 32.08
C LYS A 83 37.35 16.37 32.62
N THR A 84 37.67 15.27 33.29
CA THR A 84 39.01 15.07 33.83
C THR A 84 39.83 14.14 32.93
N TYR A 85 40.91 14.64 32.36
CA TYR A 85 41.85 13.87 31.56
C TYR A 85 43.26 13.94 32.20
N GLY A 86 43.84 12.77 32.52
CA GLY A 86 45.16 12.71 33.12
C GLY A 86 45.25 13.45 34.46
N GLY A 87 44.17 13.53 35.24
CA GLY A 87 44.09 14.23 36.50
C GLY A 87 43.94 15.76 36.41
N LYS A 88 43.71 16.31 35.20
CA LYS A 88 43.42 17.74 34.97
C LYS A 88 41.99 17.93 34.50
N ASN A 89 41.29 18.87 35.13
CA ASN A 89 39.95 19.28 34.68
C ASN A 89 40.09 20.20 33.47
N VAL A 90 39.39 19.85 32.40
CA VAL A 90 39.32 20.62 31.15
C VAL A 90 37.88 20.79 30.73
N HIS A 91 37.56 21.94 30.14
CA HIS A 91 36.27 22.19 29.55
C HIS A 91 36.26 21.62 28.14
N VAL A 92 35.23 20.80 27.85
CA VAL A 92 35.03 20.15 26.56
C VAL A 92 33.69 20.59 25.99
N THR A 93 33.65 20.90 24.70
CA THR A 93 32.40 21.17 24.00
C THR A 93 31.77 19.84 23.61
N GLU A 94 30.57 19.59 24.10
CA GLU A 94 29.73 18.45 23.73
C GLU A 94 28.46 18.96 23.04
N TYR A 95 27.76 18.08 22.37
CA TYR A 95 26.48 18.40 21.70
C TYR A 95 25.37 17.65 22.40
N THR A 96 24.19 18.30 22.53
CA THR A 96 22.97 17.61 22.92
C THR A 96 22.61 16.59 21.84
N MET A 97 21.83 15.56 22.20
CA MET A 97 21.39 14.57 21.22
C MET A 97 20.59 15.25 20.11
N SER A 98 20.90 14.89 18.88
CA SER A 98 20.15 15.30 17.69
C SER A 98 18.70 14.84 17.78
N GLU A 99 17.75 15.68 17.35
CA GLU A 99 16.32 15.33 17.26
C GLU A 99 16.10 14.07 16.42
N ILE A 100 16.85 13.93 15.31
CA ILE A 100 16.78 12.77 14.42
C ILE A 100 17.20 11.48 15.13
N VAL A 101 18.27 11.53 15.91
CA VAL A 101 18.75 10.37 16.69
C VAL A 101 17.81 10.08 17.86
N ALA A 102 17.35 11.11 18.57
CA ALA A 102 16.40 10.97 19.68
C ALA A 102 15.08 10.31 19.23
N ALA A 103 14.57 10.67 18.05
CA ALA A 103 13.35 10.06 17.51
C ALA A 103 13.48 8.55 17.25
N ILE A 104 14.67 8.08 16.90
CA ILE A 104 14.94 6.64 16.76
C ILE A 104 14.85 5.96 18.12
N TYR A 105 15.49 6.50 19.16
CA TYR A 105 15.43 5.95 20.51
C TYR A 105 13.99 5.96 21.05
N ASN A 106 13.26 7.07 20.88
CA ASN A 106 11.84 7.14 21.27
C ASN A 106 11.01 6.09 20.54
N LYS A 107 11.26 5.88 19.23
CA LYS A 107 10.55 4.84 18.47
C LYS A 107 10.81 3.44 19.01
N ILE A 108 12.04 3.14 19.41
CA ILE A 108 12.41 1.86 20.03
C ILE A 108 11.70 1.70 21.39
N GLU A 109 11.70 2.74 22.23
CA GLU A 109 11.03 2.70 23.54
C GLU A 109 9.52 2.52 23.42
N ASP A 110 8.89 3.26 22.48
CA ASP A 110 7.43 3.23 22.27
C ASP A 110 6.93 1.92 21.67
N THR A 111 7.74 1.27 20.83
CA THR A 111 7.29 0.12 20.02
C THR A 111 7.94 -1.21 20.38
N GLY A 112 9.09 -1.19 21.05
CA GLY A 112 9.93 -2.35 21.30
C GLY A 112 10.69 -2.87 20.05
N LEU A 113 10.60 -2.18 18.91
CA LEU A 113 11.26 -2.58 17.67
C LEU A 113 12.71 -2.06 17.66
N SER A 114 13.67 -2.96 17.85
CA SER A 114 15.11 -2.63 17.86
C SER A 114 15.68 -2.36 16.47
N GLU A 115 15.01 -2.82 15.41
CA GLU A 115 15.44 -2.69 14.02
C GLU A 115 14.48 -1.76 13.26
N GLY A 116 15.03 -0.97 12.31
CA GLY A 116 14.21 0.02 11.62
C GLY A 116 14.88 0.72 10.45
N LEU A 117 14.09 1.59 9.82
CA LEU A 117 14.50 2.52 8.78
C LEU A 117 14.49 3.95 9.32
N LEU A 118 15.57 4.67 9.09
CA LEU A 118 15.58 6.13 9.12
C LEU A 118 15.44 6.63 7.69
N PHE A 119 14.28 7.19 7.36
CA PHE A 119 14.03 7.80 6.06
C PHE A 119 14.23 9.30 6.11
N ILE A 120 15.10 9.84 5.24
CA ILE A 120 15.41 11.26 5.14
C ILE A 120 14.96 11.75 3.76
N ASP A 121 13.86 12.50 3.72
CA ASP A 121 13.36 13.07 2.48
C ASP A 121 14.03 14.40 2.14
N GLU A 122 14.11 14.71 0.84
CA GLU A 122 14.68 15.94 0.27
C GLU A 122 16.15 16.18 0.65
N ILE A 123 16.93 15.11 0.80
CA ILE A 123 18.34 15.17 1.27
C ILE A 123 19.24 16.09 0.44
N ASN A 124 18.94 16.29 -0.82
CA ASN A 124 19.71 17.16 -1.72
C ASN A 124 19.19 18.60 -1.81
N CYS A 125 18.15 18.94 -1.01
CA CYS A 125 17.64 20.31 -0.84
C CYS A 125 18.10 20.94 0.48
N VAL A 126 18.98 20.31 1.19
CA VAL A 126 19.49 20.78 2.49
C VAL A 126 20.28 22.09 2.35
N SER A 127 20.23 22.95 3.38
CA SER A 127 20.98 24.21 3.39
C SER A 127 22.51 24.01 3.29
N GLU A 128 23.22 25.00 2.76
CA GLU A 128 24.70 24.96 2.62
C GLU A 128 25.44 24.66 3.92
N THR A 129 24.92 25.19 5.00
CA THR A 129 25.51 25.04 6.32
C THR A 129 25.29 23.66 6.93
N LEU A 130 24.22 22.97 6.51
CA LEU A 130 23.87 21.64 7.02
C LEU A 130 24.38 20.50 6.13
N ALA A 131 24.53 20.73 4.82
CA ALA A 131 24.91 19.70 3.85
C ALA A 131 26.18 18.89 4.25
N PRO A 132 27.30 19.50 4.67
CA PRO A 132 28.50 18.73 5.07
C PRO A 132 28.23 17.79 6.25
N ALA A 133 27.43 18.25 7.23
CA ALA A 133 27.10 17.44 8.39
C ALA A 133 26.18 16.28 8.05
N MET A 134 25.22 16.48 7.13
CA MET A 134 24.35 15.43 6.64
C MET A 134 25.11 14.38 5.83
N LEU A 135 26.04 14.77 4.98
CA LEU A 135 26.91 13.85 4.27
C LEU A 135 27.77 13.01 5.24
N GLN A 136 28.35 13.66 6.27
CA GLN A 136 29.07 12.96 7.31
C GLN A 136 28.17 11.98 8.08
N PHE A 137 26.93 12.39 8.39
CA PHE A 137 25.95 11.54 9.04
C PHE A 137 25.59 10.30 8.20
N LEU A 138 25.36 10.47 6.90
CA LEU A 138 25.12 9.34 6.01
C LEU A 138 26.27 8.33 6.02
N GLN A 139 27.53 8.81 6.10
CA GLN A 139 28.72 7.95 6.08
C GLN A 139 28.96 7.23 7.40
N TYR A 140 28.88 7.96 8.52
CA TYR A 140 29.31 7.46 9.84
C TYR A 140 28.16 7.10 10.76
N LYS A 141 26.92 7.40 10.35
CA LYS A 141 25.71 7.19 11.16
C LYS A 141 25.79 7.85 12.54
N THR A 142 26.48 9.00 12.63
CA THR A 142 26.68 9.76 13.88
C THR A 142 26.44 11.24 13.68
N PHE A 143 25.79 11.87 14.66
CA PHE A 143 25.80 13.32 14.83
C PHE A 143 26.51 13.66 16.12
N GLY A 144 27.61 14.43 16.03
CA GLY A 144 28.47 14.70 17.19
C GLY A 144 28.96 13.40 17.84
N ASN A 145 28.61 13.19 19.10
CA ASN A 145 28.94 11.99 19.86
C ASN A 145 27.82 10.92 19.85
N HIS A 146 26.70 11.18 19.18
CA HIS A 146 25.54 10.32 19.22
C HIS A 146 25.42 9.49 17.95
N LYS A 147 25.51 8.17 18.11
CA LYS A 147 25.39 7.18 17.04
C LYS A 147 23.94 6.71 16.95
N ILE A 148 23.47 6.41 15.72
CA ILE A 148 22.21 5.65 15.54
C ILE A 148 22.43 4.23 16.08
N PRO A 149 21.40 3.62 16.72
CA PRO A 149 21.46 2.22 17.14
C PRO A 149 21.78 1.29 15.97
N ASP A 150 22.55 0.23 16.26
CA ASP A 150 22.77 -0.82 15.27
C ASP A 150 21.43 -1.50 14.93
N GLY A 151 21.24 -1.91 13.67
CA GLY A 151 19.95 -2.39 13.17
C GLY A 151 19.09 -1.31 12.50
N TRP A 152 19.51 -0.04 12.55
CA TRP A 152 18.84 1.03 11.83
C TRP A 152 19.56 1.37 10.52
N ILE A 153 18.78 1.28 9.43
CA ILE A 153 19.27 1.48 8.06
C ILE A 153 18.83 2.87 7.59
N ILE A 154 19.75 3.63 7.00
CA ILE A 154 19.43 4.95 6.43
C ILE A 154 18.99 4.78 4.99
N VAL A 155 17.82 5.33 4.67
CA VAL A 155 17.33 5.51 3.31
C VAL A 155 17.08 7.01 3.12
N ALA A 156 17.67 7.61 2.11
CA ALA A 156 17.45 9.01 1.76
C ALA A 156 16.75 9.13 0.41
N ALA A 157 15.99 10.20 0.22
CA ALA A 157 15.36 10.49 -1.06
C ALA A 157 15.66 11.94 -1.49
N GLY A 158 15.70 12.13 -2.79
CA GLY A 158 15.87 13.44 -3.40
C GLY A 158 15.23 13.52 -4.78
N ASN A 159 15.14 14.73 -5.31
CA ASN A 159 14.64 14.99 -6.66
C ASN A 159 15.82 15.37 -7.57
N PRO A 160 15.77 15.06 -8.87
CA PRO A 160 16.74 15.54 -9.83
C PRO A 160 16.72 17.08 -9.97
N PRO A 161 17.84 17.71 -10.38
CA PRO A 161 17.96 19.18 -10.49
C PRO A 161 16.93 19.84 -11.40
N GLU A 162 16.43 19.12 -12.39
CA GLU A 162 15.45 19.64 -13.37
C GLU A 162 14.13 20.05 -12.68
N TYR A 163 13.81 19.43 -11.55
CA TYR A 163 12.54 19.66 -10.85
C TYR A 163 12.63 20.73 -9.76
N ASN A 164 13.82 20.93 -9.16
CA ASN A 164 14.00 21.89 -8.09
C ASN A 164 15.36 22.60 -8.20
N LYS A 165 15.34 23.93 -8.35
CA LYS A 165 16.57 24.76 -8.47
C LYS A 165 17.44 24.77 -7.21
N SER A 166 16.88 24.41 -6.06
CA SER A 166 17.60 24.33 -4.78
C SER A 166 18.36 23.02 -4.61
N VAL A 167 18.23 22.09 -5.55
CA VAL A 167 18.90 20.79 -5.53
C VAL A 167 20.39 20.95 -5.75
N ARG A 168 21.18 20.23 -4.95
CA ARG A 168 22.62 20.09 -5.11
C ARG A 168 22.97 18.70 -5.61
N GLU A 169 23.95 18.64 -6.47
CA GLU A 169 24.55 17.38 -6.89
C GLU A 169 25.51 16.88 -5.82
N PHE A 170 25.52 15.59 -5.59
CA PHE A 170 26.48 14.93 -4.72
C PHE A 170 27.81 14.74 -5.48
N ASP A 171 28.92 14.97 -4.80
CA ASP A 171 30.24 14.68 -5.34
C ASP A 171 30.48 13.17 -5.49
N ILE A 172 31.48 12.82 -6.29
CA ILE A 172 31.84 11.41 -6.57
C ILE A 172 32.22 10.68 -5.28
N ALA A 173 32.91 11.35 -4.35
CA ALA A 173 33.33 10.75 -3.09
C ALA A 173 32.16 10.36 -2.20
N THR A 174 31.09 11.15 -2.23
CA THR A 174 29.82 10.85 -1.56
C THR A 174 29.08 9.73 -2.26
N LEU A 175 28.95 9.79 -3.59
CA LEU A 175 28.25 8.78 -4.39
C LEU A 175 28.89 7.39 -4.28
N ASP A 176 30.22 7.31 -4.14
CA ASP A 176 30.94 6.04 -3.95
C ASP A 176 30.60 5.34 -2.62
N ARG A 177 30.06 6.08 -1.64
CA ARG A 177 29.72 5.56 -0.31
C ARG A 177 28.24 5.30 -0.10
N ILE A 178 27.42 5.57 -1.08
CA ILE A 178 25.97 5.36 -1.04
C ILE A 178 25.55 4.33 -2.10
N LYS A 179 24.41 3.69 -1.86
CA LYS A 179 23.74 2.84 -2.83
C LYS A 179 22.67 3.67 -3.55
N LYS A 180 23.03 4.25 -4.70
CA LYS A 180 22.12 5.10 -5.49
C LYS A 180 21.14 4.25 -6.30
N ILE A 181 19.87 4.63 -6.27
CA ILE A 181 18.76 4.05 -7.03
C ILE A 181 18.06 5.18 -7.77
N ASP A 182 18.14 5.19 -9.10
CA ASP A 182 17.39 6.11 -9.93
C ASP A 182 16.01 5.52 -10.23
N VAL A 183 14.95 6.27 -9.85
CA VAL A 183 13.55 5.85 -9.95
C VAL A 183 12.84 6.68 -11.00
N GLU A 184 12.04 6.02 -11.83
CA GLU A 184 11.27 6.61 -12.92
C GLU A 184 9.78 6.37 -12.72
N ALA A 185 8.96 7.27 -13.26
CA ALA A 185 7.52 7.10 -13.29
C ALA A 185 7.14 5.98 -14.27
N ASP A 186 6.30 5.05 -13.84
CA ASP A 186 5.82 3.93 -14.64
C ASP A 186 4.31 3.77 -14.40
N PHE A 187 3.53 3.97 -15.46
CA PHE A 187 2.08 3.95 -15.38
C PHE A 187 1.55 2.56 -15.05
N GLU A 188 2.08 1.50 -15.65
CA GLU A 188 1.57 0.13 -15.44
C GLU A 188 1.80 -0.30 -13.98
N VAL A 189 2.95 0.01 -13.43
CA VAL A 189 3.24 -0.24 -12.00
C VAL A 189 2.35 0.59 -11.09
N TRP A 190 2.12 1.87 -11.42
CA TRP A 190 1.21 2.70 -10.64
C TRP A 190 -0.24 2.22 -10.75
N LYS A 191 -0.65 1.69 -11.90
CA LYS A 191 -2.00 1.15 -12.11
C LYS A 191 -2.29 -0.05 -11.20
N GLU A 192 -1.31 -0.94 -10.97
CA GLU A 192 -1.43 -2.02 -9.98
C GLU A 192 -1.68 -1.47 -8.56
N TYR A 193 -0.91 -0.47 -8.16
CA TYR A 193 -1.10 0.22 -6.88
C TYR A 193 -2.46 0.94 -6.82
N ALA A 194 -2.83 1.65 -7.87
CA ALA A 194 -4.05 2.44 -7.96
C ALA A 194 -5.33 1.59 -7.76
N LYS A 195 -5.34 0.35 -8.24
CA LYS A 195 -6.41 -0.61 -8.00
C LYS A 195 -6.51 -1.00 -6.52
N GLN A 196 -5.37 -1.24 -5.86
CA GLN A 196 -5.33 -1.56 -4.43
C GLN A 196 -5.68 -0.35 -3.55
N ALA A 197 -5.26 0.85 -3.96
CA ALA A 197 -5.54 2.12 -3.29
C ALA A 197 -6.93 2.67 -3.59
N ASP A 198 -7.74 1.93 -4.35
CA ASP A 198 -9.10 2.31 -4.70
C ASP A 198 -9.17 3.69 -5.40
N ILE A 199 -8.30 3.93 -6.38
CA ILE A 199 -8.32 5.15 -7.19
C ILE A 199 -9.60 5.20 -8.02
N HIS A 200 -10.16 6.43 -8.19
CA HIS A 200 -11.43 6.64 -8.88
C HIS A 200 -11.43 6.03 -10.30
N PRO A 201 -12.45 5.21 -10.66
CA PRO A 201 -12.45 4.45 -11.93
C PRO A 201 -12.31 5.32 -13.17
N ALA A 202 -12.90 6.52 -13.19
CA ALA A 202 -12.76 7.45 -14.32
C ALA A 202 -11.31 7.89 -14.54
N ILE A 203 -10.49 8.04 -13.48
CA ILE A 203 -9.07 8.36 -13.60
C ILE A 203 -8.31 7.18 -14.20
N LEU A 204 -8.56 5.97 -13.69
CA LEU A 204 -7.92 4.75 -14.23
C LEU A 204 -8.26 4.53 -15.69
N SER A 205 -9.53 4.66 -16.07
CA SER A 205 -9.99 4.52 -17.44
C SER A 205 -9.38 5.58 -18.36
N PHE A 206 -9.36 6.85 -17.93
CA PHE A 206 -8.75 7.94 -18.70
C PHE A 206 -7.25 7.73 -18.92
N LEU A 207 -6.52 7.36 -17.88
CA LEU A 207 -5.09 7.11 -17.98
C LEU A 207 -4.76 5.82 -18.75
N THR A 208 -5.62 4.84 -18.72
CA THR A 208 -5.48 3.63 -19.55
C THR A 208 -5.61 3.98 -21.05
N ALA A 209 -6.54 4.87 -21.40
CA ALA A 209 -6.69 5.37 -22.78
C ALA A 209 -5.57 6.35 -23.18
N LYS A 210 -5.01 7.08 -22.24
CA LYS A 210 -3.99 8.12 -22.47
C LYS A 210 -2.83 8.03 -21.47
N PRO A 211 -1.99 6.97 -21.52
CA PRO A 211 -0.92 6.73 -20.54
C PRO A 211 0.10 7.87 -20.45
N GLN A 212 0.30 8.61 -21.55
CA GLN A 212 1.21 9.75 -21.60
C GLN A 212 0.81 10.90 -20.67
N TYR A 213 -0.43 10.96 -20.18
CA TYR A 213 -0.91 11.98 -19.26
C TYR A 213 -0.71 11.62 -17.78
N PHE A 214 -0.21 10.41 -17.51
CA PHE A 214 0.08 9.96 -16.15
C PHE A 214 1.15 10.80 -15.45
N TYR A 215 2.25 11.05 -16.16
CA TYR A 215 3.35 11.88 -15.68
C TYR A 215 3.84 12.80 -16.81
N GLN A 216 3.63 14.08 -16.64
CA GLN A 216 4.08 15.09 -17.60
C GLN A 216 4.50 16.35 -16.86
N VAL A 217 5.67 16.88 -17.18
CA VAL A 217 6.18 18.16 -16.68
C VAL A 217 6.72 18.94 -17.85
N GLU A 218 6.15 20.11 -18.11
CA GLU A 218 6.53 21.00 -19.19
C GLU A 218 6.89 22.38 -18.63
N THR A 219 7.88 23.03 -19.24
CA THR A 219 8.22 24.42 -18.93
C THR A 219 7.59 25.31 -20.00
N THR A 220 6.69 26.18 -19.60
CA THR A 220 6.03 27.17 -20.44
C THR A 220 6.56 28.57 -20.14
N VAL A 221 6.11 29.57 -20.92
CA VAL A 221 6.46 30.98 -20.70
C VAL A 221 5.95 31.46 -19.33
N ASP A 222 4.79 30.95 -18.89
CA ASP A 222 4.11 31.34 -17.64
C ASP A 222 4.57 30.53 -16.43
N GLY A 223 5.44 29.53 -16.61
CA GLY A 223 5.93 28.68 -15.55
C GLY A 223 5.95 27.19 -15.88
N LYS A 224 6.11 26.35 -14.88
CA LYS A 224 6.02 24.89 -15.05
C LYS A 224 4.58 24.44 -14.94
N VAL A 225 4.14 23.62 -15.89
CA VAL A 225 2.84 22.92 -15.86
C VAL A 225 3.10 21.42 -15.72
N PHE A 226 2.28 20.73 -14.93
CA PHE A 226 2.55 19.33 -14.65
C PHE A 226 1.30 18.52 -14.31
N ALA A 227 1.39 17.21 -14.59
CA ALA A 227 0.52 16.16 -14.09
C ALA A 227 1.41 15.10 -13.42
N THR A 228 1.06 14.68 -12.22
CA THR A 228 1.84 13.72 -11.44
C THR A 228 0.95 12.65 -10.81
N PRO A 229 1.47 11.46 -10.48
CA PRO A 229 0.73 10.44 -9.76
C PRO A 229 0.06 10.93 -8.48
N ARG A 230 0.75 11.79 -7.70
CA ARG A 230 0.18 12.42 -6.51
C ARG A 230 -1.05 13.28 -6.83
N GLY A 231 -0.97 14.11 -7.87
CA GLY A 231 -2.10 14.93 -8.30
C GLY A 231 -3.30 14.08 -8.69
N TRP A 232 -3.10 12.96 -9.39
CA TRP A 232 -4.16 12.02 -9.73
C TRP A 232 -4.76 11.31 -8.49
N GLU A 233 -3.95 10.94 -7.53
CA GLU A 233 -4.39 10.33 -6.26
C GLU A 233 -5.20 11.30 -5.41
N ASP A 234 -4.71 12.52 -5.24
CA ASP A 234 -5.40 13.58 -4.49
C ASP A 234 -6.74 13.94 -5.15
N LEU A 235 -6.76 14.09 -6.48
CA LEU A 235 -7.98 14.31 -7.25
C LEU A 235 -8.97 13.14 -7.09
N SER A 236 -8.49 11.90 -7.09
CA SER A 236 -9.31 10.72 -6.85
C SER A 236 -10.04 10.79 -5.50
N GLY A 237 -9.29 11.11 -4.44
CA GLY A 237 -9.87 11.26 -3.11
C GLY A 237 -10.95 12.35 -3.07
N PHE A 238 -10.68 13.48 -3.70
CA PHE A 238 -11.63 14.58 -3.80
C PHE A 238 -12.90 14.22 -4.58
N LEU A 239 -12.76 13.59 -5.76
CA LEU A 239 -13.88 13.16 -6.60
C LEU A 239 -14.83 12.22 -5.85
N LYS A 240 -14.31 11.23 -5.16
CA LYS A 240 -15.10 10.28 -4.38
C LYS A 240 -15.91 10.93 -3.27
N VAL A 241 -15.34 11.94 -2.60
CA VAL A 241 -16.07 12.70 -1.57
C VAL A 241 -17.11 13.61 -2.21
N CYS A 242 -16.80 14.28 -3.33
CA CYS A 242 -17.77 15.08 -4.08
C CYS A 242 -18.99 14.25 -4.49
N GLU A 243 -18.80 13.05 -4.99
CA GLU A 243 -19.89 12.15 -5.36
C GLU A 243 -20.77 11.77 -4.17
N LYS A 244 -20.16 11.48 -3.02
CA LYS A 244 -20.90 11.14 -1.78
C LYS A 244 -21.76 12.31 -1.26
N VAL A 245 -21.28 13.55 -1.44
CA VAL A 245 -22.01 14.77 -0.96
C VAL A 245 -22.81 15.45 -2.06
N GLY A 246 -22.84 14.88 -3.29
CA GLY A 246 -23.62 15.40 -4.42
C GLY A 246 -23.04 16.69 -5.04
N LEU A 247 -21.74 16.93 -4.90
CA LEU A 247 -21.07 18.08 -5.52
C LEU A 247 -20.53 17.73 -6.90
N THR A 248 -20.53 18.71 -7.79
CA THR A 248 -19.93 18.57 -9.13
C THR A 248 -18.47 19.00 -9.10
N CYS A 249 -17.62 18.22 -9.78
CA CYS A 249 -16.22 18.57 -10.02
C CYS A 249 -16.11 18.99 -11.48
N ASP A 250 -15.78 20.25 -11.71
CA ASP A 250 -15.60 20.84 -13.03
C ASP A 250 -14.12 21.00 -13.39
N ARG A 251 -13.86 21.62 -14.54
CA ARG A 251 -12.50 21.89 -15.01
C ARG A 251 -11.68 22.75 -14.06
N GLU A 252 -12.31 23.73 -13.40
CA GLU A 252 -11.61 24.66 -12.49
C GLU A 252 -11.11 23.92 -11.25
N VAL A 253 -11.88 22.95 -10.78
CA VAL A 253 -11.46 22.07 -9.68
C VAL A 253 -10.37 21.11 -10.13
N VAL A 254 -10.52 20.47 -11.30
CA VAL A 254 -9.51 19.53 -11.81
C VAL A 254 -8.15 20.18 -11.98
N VAL A 255 -8.10 21.43 -12.48
CA VAL A 255 -6.81 22.12 -12.72
C VAL A 255 -6.04 22.44 -11.43
N GLN A 256 -6.72 22.46 -10.27
CA GLN A 256 -6.07 22.67 -8.96
C GLN A 256 -5.25 21.46 -8.50
N TYR A 257 -5.54 20.27 -9.04
CA TYR A 257 -4.82 19.03 -8.76
C TYR A 257 -3.89 18.62 -9.90
N ILE A 258 -4.35 18.86 -11.13
CA ILE A 258 -3.61 18.58 -12.36
C ILE A 258 -3.22 19.93 -12.96
N GLU A 259 -2.10 20.48 -12.53
CA GLU A 259 -1.60 21.80 -12.92
C GLU A 259 -1.10 21.85 -14.38
N HIS A 260 -1.71 21.07 -15.25
CA HIS A 260 -1.49 21.05 -16.68
C HIS A 260 -2.81 21.36 -17.40
N PRO A 261 -3.03 22.60 -17.90
CA PRO A 261 -4.33 23.07 -18.37
C PRO A 261 -4.95 22.23 -19.48
N ARG A 262 -4.13 21.68 -20.38
CA ARG A 262 -4.58 20.79 -21.46
C ARG A 262 -5.10 19.46 -20.89
N ILE A 263 -4.31 18.82 -20.03
CA ILE A 263 -4.65 17.53 -19.43
C ILE A 263 -5.89 17.68 -18.54
N ALA A 264 -5.94 18.73 -17.73
CA ALA A 264 -7.09 19.02 -16.87
C ALA A 264 -8.38 19.23 -17.68
N LYS A 265 -8.30 19.94 -18.82
CA LYS A 265 -9.45 20.10 -19.73
C LYS A 265 -9.89 18.77 -20.32
N ASP A 266 -8.94 17.98 -20.82
CA ASP A 266 -9.24 16.69 -21.44
C ASP A 266 -9.86 15.73 -20.43
N PHE A 267 -9.35 15.70 -19.20
CA PHE A 267 -9.91 14.87 -18.14
C PHE A 267 -11.29 15.36 -17.68
N ALA A 268 -11.50 16.66 -17.50
CA ALA A 268 -12.80 17.20 -17.11
C ALA A 268 -13.91 16.87 -18.14
N ASN A 269 -13.59 16.99 -19.44
CA ASN A 269 -14.49 16.58 -20.51
C ASN A 269 -14.78 15.06 -20.45
N TYR A 270 -13.73 14.26 -20.22
CA TYR A 270 -13.87 12.81 -20.08
C TYR A 270 -14.75 12.45 -18.87
N LEU A 271 -14.56 13.08 -17.73
CA LEU A 271 -15.35 12.85 -16.51
C LEU A 271 -16.83 13.16 -16.72
N GLU A 272 -17.15 14.23 -17.46
CA GLU A 272 -18.53 14.56 -17.82
C GLU A 272 -19.16 13.48 -18.71
N LEU A 273 -18.43 12.98 -19.71
CA LEU A 273 -18.87 11.89 -20.56
C LEU A 273 -19.02 10.58 -19.77
N TYR A 274 -18.08 10.26 -18.90
CA TYR A 274 -18.12 9.09 -18.03
C TYR A 274 -19.40 9.04 -17.18
N LYS A 275 -19.78 10.17 -16.57
CA LYS A 275 -21.03 10.30 -15.81
C LYS A 275 -22.28 10.16 -16.70
N LYS A 276 -22.24 10.73 -17.90
CA LYS A 276 -23.33 10.55 -18.89
C LYS A 276 -23.48 9.08 -19.30
N TYR A 277 -22.37 8.38 -19.52
CA TYR A 277 -22.38 6.96 -19.86
C TYR A 277 -22.92 6.09 -18.72
N GLN A 278 -22.50 6.39 -17.49
CA GLN A 278 -23.02 5.71 -16.30
C GLN A 278 -24.56 5.81 -16.20
N ALA A 279 -25.11 7.01 -16.39
CA ALA A 279 -26.55 7.24 -16.37
C ALA A 279 -27.26 6.60 -17.59
N ARG A 280 -26.65 6.65 -18.78
CA ARG A 280 -27.24 6.15 -20.03
C ARG A 280 -27.33 4.64 -20.08
N TYR A 281 -26.24 3.95 -19.70
CA TYR A 281 -26.14 2.50 -19.81
C TYR A 281 -26.70 1.74 -18.61
N GLN A 282 -27.14 2.44 -17.56
CA GLN A 282 -27.81 1.85 -16.39
C GLN A 282 -27.04 0.61 -15.86
N ILE A 283 -25.75 0.79 -15.59
CA ILE A 283 -24.82 -0.29 -15.26
C ILE A 283 -25.34 -1.19 -14.11
N ASP A 284 -26.02 -0.60 -13.13
CA ASP A 284 -26.60 -1.37 -12.03
C ASP A 284 -27.67 -2.36 -12.52
N GLU A 285 -28.50 -1.96 -13.49
CA GLU A 285 -29.50 -2.85 -14.07
C GLU A 285 -28.88 -3.98 -14.91
N ILE A 286 -27.77 -3.70 -15.62
CA ILE A 286 -27.00 -4.73 -16.33
C ILE A 286 -26.51 -5.79 -15.35
N LEU A 287 -25.96 -5.36 -14.21
CA LEU A 287 -25.41 -6.25 -13.19
C LEU A 287 -26.47 -6.92 -12.30
N GLU A 288 -27.73 -6.51 -12.41
CA GLU A 288 -28.90 -7.21 -11.90
C GLU A 288 -29.50 -8.24 -12.91
N GLY A 289 -28.88 -8.38 -14.08
CA GLY A 289 -29.28 -9.33 -15.12
C GLY A 289 -30.39 -8.83 -16.07
N LYS A 290 -30.72 -7.53 -16.03
CA LYS A 290 -31.67 -6.95 -17.00
C LYS A 290 -30.98 -6.80 -18.35
N ARG A 291 -31.58 -7.42 -19.38
CA ARG A 291 -31.10 -7.34 -20.76
C ARG A 291 -31.94 -6.33 -21.53
N ASP A 292 -31.31 -5.25 -22.00
CA ASP A 292 -31.87 -4.28 -22.93
C ASP A 292 -31.12 -4.38 -24.27
N GLU A 293 -31.71 -5.03 -25.26
CA GLU A 293 -31.13 -5.23 -26.59
C GLU A 293 -30.79 -3.91 -27.27
N HIS A 294 -31.58 -2.85 -27.03
CA HIS A 294 -31.33 -1.55 -27.61
C HIS A 294 -30.06 -0.88 -27.03
N LEU A 295 -29.87 -0.97 -25.71
CA LEU A 295 -28.67 -0.49 -25.06
C LEU A 295 -27.42 -1.29 -25.48
N MET A 296 -27.55 -2.61 -25.62
CA MET A 296 -26.47 -3.47 -26.11
C MET A 296 -26.07 -3.14 -27.55
N GLU A 297 -27.03 -2.91 -28.45
CA GLU A 297 -26.73 -2.47 -29.83
C GLU A 297 -26.05 -1.09 -29.85
N GLN A 298 -26.48 -0.16 -29.01
CA GLN A 298 -25.85 1.16 -28.90
C GLN A 298 -24.40 1.04 -28.40
N ALA A 299 -24.16 0.24 -27.36
CA ALA A 299 -22.82 -0.01 -26.84
C ALA A 299 -21.92 -0.69 -27.87
N ALA A 300 -22.43 -1.66 -28.63
CA ALA A 300 -21.69 -2.33 -29.71
C ALA A 300 -21.22 -1.37 -30.80
N LYS A 301 -22.03 -0.35 -31.15
CA LYS A 301 -21.73 0.67 -32.18
C LYS A 301 -20.98 1.89 -31.64
N ALA A 302 -20.77 1.99 -30.31
CA ALA A 302 -20.13 3.13 -29.68
C ALA A 302 -18.64 3.26 -30.08
N PRO A 303 -18.07 4.48 -30.03
CA PRO A 303 -16.63 4.68 -30.15
C PRO A 303 -15.85 3.92 -29.08
N PHE A 304 -14.60 3.58 -29.39
CA PHE A 304 -13.75 2.77 -28.49
C PHE A 304 -13.61 3.36 -27.07
N ASP A 305 -13.47 4.69 -26.96
CA ASP A 305 -13.39 5.38 -25.66
C ASP A 305 -14.66 5.22 -24.81
N GLU A 306 -15.84 5.22 -25.46
CA GLU A 306 -17.12 4.97 -24.80
C GLU A 306 -17.22 3.52 -24.33
N LYS A 307 -16.81 2.56 -25.18
CA LYS A 307 -16.75 1.13 -24.82
C LYS A 307 -15.82 0.88 -23.63
N LEU A 308 -14.63 1.48 -23.62
CA LEU A 308 -13.71 1.39 -22.47
C LEU A 308 -14.33 1.97 -21.20
N SER A 309 -15.10 3.04 -21.31
CA SER A 309 -15.80 3.64 -20.17
C SER A 309 -16.85 2.69 -19.59
N ILE A 310 -17.64 2.02 -20.46
CA ILE A 310 -18.64 1.01 -20.04
C ILE A 310 -17.96 -0.16 -19.32
N ILE A 311 -16.88 -0.71 -19.91
CA ILE A 311 -16.12 -1.80 -19.31
C ILE A 311 -15.57 -1.38 -17.94
N SER A 312 -15.01 -0.17 -17.83
CA SER A 312 -14.48 0.35 -16.56
C SER A 312 -15.56 0.53 -15.50
N LEU A 313 -16.78 0.94 -15.90
CA LEU A 313 -17.92 1.06 -14.99
C LEU A 313 -18.37 -0.31 -14.47
N ILE A 314 -18.47 -1.31 -15.34
CA ILE A 314 -18.78 -2.69 -14.96
C ILE A 314 -17.72 -3.23 -13.98
N LEU A 315 -16.45 -3.11 -14.35
CA LEU A 315 -15.33 -3.57 -13.51
C LEU A 315 -15.29 -2.88 -12.15
N ALA A 316 -15.58 -1.57 -12.10
CA ALA A 316 -15.63 -0.83 -10.84
C ALA A 316 -16.71 -1.36 -9.89
N LYS A 317 -17.87 -1.74 -10.41
CA LYS A 317 -18.94 -2.34 -9.61
C LYS A 317 -18.60 -3.75 -9.14
N LEU A 318 -18.06 -4.59 -10.03
CA LEU A 318 -17.56 -5.92 -9.68
C LEU A 318 -16.47 -5.86 -8.60
N ASP A 319 -15.58 -4.89 -8.69
CA ASP A 319 -14.50 -4.71 -7.71
C ASP A 319 -15.03 -4.37 -6.30
N VAL A 320 -16.17 -3.67 -6.20
CA VAL A 320 -16.85 -3.43 -4.91
C VAL A 320 -17.32 -4.74 -4.29
N GLU A 321 -17.96 -5.62 -5.08
CA GLU A 321 -18.45 -6.91 -4.62
C GLU A 321 -17.28 -7.84 -4.20
N PHE A 322 -16.25 -7.94 -5.02
CA PHE A 322 -15.07 -8.74 -4.70
C PHE A 322 -14.32 -8.24 -3.46
N LYS A 323 -14.24 -6.92 -3.25
CA LYS A 323 -13.67 -6.33 -2.04
C LYS A 323 -14.52 -6.61 -0.81
N ALA A 324 -15.84 -6.59 -0.93
CA ALA A 324 -16.74 -6.94 0.17
C ALA A 324 -16.55 -8.40 0.59
N TYR A 325 -16.50 -9.32 -0.38
CA TYR A 325 -16.18 -10.73 -0.16
C TYR A 325 -14.82 -10.91 0.54
N ALA A 326 -13.75 -10.39 -0.05
CA ALA A 326 -12.40 -10.53 0.48
C ALA A 326 -12.25 -9.94 1.91
N LYS A 327 -12.92 -8.81 2.18
CA LYS A 327 -12.93 -8.20 3.53
C LYS A 327 -13.61 -9.09 4.55
N LYS A 328 -14.75 -9.71 4.21
CA LYS A 328 -15.48 -10.62 5.11
C LYS A 328 -14.70 -11.91 5.33
N GLU A 329 -14.07 -12.43 4.29
CA GLU A 329 -13.21 -13.60 4.37
C GLU A 329 -12.01 -13.38 5.28
N ASP A 330 -11.24 -12.29 5.08
CA ASP A 330 -10.13 -11.90 5.96
C ASP A 330 -10.57 -11.73 7.42
N TYR A 331 -11.77 -11.20 7.65
CA TYR A 331 -12.33 -11.05 8.99
C TYR A 331 -12.61 -12.42 9.62
N LEU A 332 -13.25 -13.32 8.87
CA LEU A 332 -13.58 -14.67 9.37
C LEU A 332 -12.33 -15.52 9.60
N GLU A 333 -11.31 -15.40 8.77
CA GLU A 333 -10.05 -16.13 8.96
C GLU A 333 -9.41 -15.78 10.31
N VAL A 334 -9.32 -14.50 10.65
CA VAL A 334 -8.74 -14.06 11.93
C VAL A 334 -9.64 -14.44 13.10
N LEU A 335 -10.96 -14.24 12.98
CA LEU A 335 -11.91 -14.62 14.05
C LEU A 335 -11.86 -16.13 14.32
N PHE A 336 -11.79 -16.94 13.25
CA PHE A 336 -11.64 -18.39 13.38
C PHE A 336 -10.35 -18.77 14.10
N GLY A 337 -9.24 -18.09 13.78
CA GLY A 337 -7.96 -18.26 14.47
C GLY A 337 -8.09 -18.04 15.99
N GLU A 338 -8.78 -16.97 16.39
CA GLU A 338 -9.01 -16.64 17.79
C GLU A 338 -9.92 -17.68 18.49
N LEU A 339 -10.99 -18.11 17.82
CA LEU A 339 -11.87 -19.16 18.39
C LEU A 339 -11.14 -20.51 18.52
N LYS A 340 -10.28 -20.84 17.57
CA LYS A 340 -9.43 -22.03 17.64
C LYS A 340 -8.42 -21.95 18.78
N ALA A 341 -7.82 -20.77 19.01
CA ALA A 341 -6.93 -20.54 20.14
C ALA A 341 -7.67 -20.70 21.49
N PHE A 342 -8.89 -20.18 21.59
CA PHE A 342 -9.75 -20.38 22.77
C PHE A 342 -10.04 -21.86 23.04
N LYS A 343 -10.40 -22.63 22.00
CA LYS A 343 -10.63 -24.09 22.14
C LYS A 343 -9.41 -24.81 22.70
N ARG A 344 -8.21 -24.51 22.15
CA ARG A 344 -6.96 -25.09 22.63
C ARG A 344 -6.68 -24.77 24.11
N SER A 345 -7.00 -23.55 24.52
CA SER A 345 -6.85 -23.12 25.91
C SER A 345 -7.78 -23.86 26.84
N LEU A 346 -9.00 -24.22 26.41
CA LEU A 346 -9.94 -25.05 27.14
C LEU A 346 -9.45 -26.51 27.29
N GLU A 347 -8.82 -27.06 26.26
CA GLU A 347 -8.31 -28.44 26.25
C GLU A 347 -7.00 -28.60 27.05
N GLY A 348 -6.47 -27.55 27.67
CA GLY A 348 -5.24 -27.59 28.46
C GLY A 348 -3.96 -27.88 27.66
N LYS A 349 -4.03 -27.81 26.34
CA LYS A 349 -2.88 -27.91 25.42
C LYS A 349 -2.23 -26.54 25.27
N ALA A 350 -1.62 -26.03 26.35
CA ALA A 350 -0.66 -24.94 26.23
C ALA A 350 0.55 -25.46 25.43
N GLU A 351 0.99 -24.74 24.40
CA GLU A 351 2.24 -25.04 23.73
C GLU A 351 3.36 -25.08 24.76
N ALA A 352 4.15 -26.16 24.73
CA ALA A 352 5.21 -26.44 25.69
C ALA A 352 6.20 -25.28 25.75
N GLY A 353 6.15 -24.49 26.80
CA GLY A 353 7.10 -23.37 26.99
C GLY A 353 6.90 -22.49 28.20
N GLU A 354 5.71 -22.41 28.79
CA GLU A 354 5.48 -21.58 29.96
C GLU A 354 4.80 -22.36 31.12
N THR A 355 5.58 -22.69 32.13
CA THR A 355 5.09 -23.12 33.44
C THR A 355 4.49 -21.92 34.17
N ILE A 356 3.20 -21.68 33.96
CA ILE A 356 2.43 -20.73 34.77
C ILE A 356 1.64 -21.58 35.79
N GLU A 357 1.84 -21.30 37.06
CA GLU A 357 0.99 -21.81 38.14
C GLU A 357 -0.46 -21.38 37.89
N THR A 358 -1.29 -22.27 37.38
CA THR A 358 -2.66 -21.97 36.97
C THR A 358 -3.62 -22.15 38.15
N VAL A 359 -4.13 -21.03 38.65
CA VAL A 359 -5.43 -20.97 39.28
C VAL A 359 -6.49 -21.41 38.23
N PRO A 360 -7.43 -22.32 38.53
CA PRO A 360 -8.44 -22.75 37.57
C PRO A 360 -9.28 -21.54 37.15
N GLN A 361 -9.00 -21.02 35.95
CA GLN A 361 -9.74 -19.89 35.40
C GLN A 361 -11.02 -20.39 34.74
N THR A 362 -12.14 -19.69 34.97
CA THR A 362 -13.39 -20.00 34.26
C THR A 362 -13.23 -19.78 32.75
N PRO A 363 -13.93 -20.57 31.90
CA PRO A 363 -13.87 -20.37 30.43
C PRO A 363 -14.13 -18.93 30.00
N ILE A 364 -15.05 -18.24 30.67
CA ILE A 364 -15.35 -16.80 30.44
C ILE A 364 -14.13 -15.91 30.75
N ALA A 365 -13.38 -16.23 31.83
CA ALA A 365 -12.18 -15.47 32.18
C ALA A 365 -11.06 -15.68 31.16
N ILE A 366 -10.87 -16.91 30.67
CA ILE A 366 -9.89 -17.25 29.62
C ILE A 366 -10.20 -16.45 28.33
N PHE A 367 -11.45 -16.47 27.86
CA PHE A 367 -11.84 -15.74 26.66
C PHE A 367 -11.71 -14.21 26.83
N SER A 368 -12.10 -13.70 28.02
CA SER A 368 -11.93 -12.29 28.37
C SER A 368 -10.46 -11.85 28.36
N GLN A 369 -9.55 -12.71 28.84
CA GLN A 369 -8.11 -12.46 28.80
C GLN A 369 -7.58 -12.48 27.35
N GLN A 370 -8.05 -13.40 26.53
CA GLN A 370 -7.69 -13.47 25.12
C GLN A 370 -8.11 -12.19 24.35
N ILE A 371 -9.33 -11.68 24.58
CA ILE A 371 -9.77 -10.40 23.99
C ILE A 371 -8.81 -9.27 24.39
N LYS A 372 -8.42 -9.18 25.65
CA LYS A 372 -7.46 -8.17 26.13
C LYS A 372 -6.10 -8.32 25.44
N ALA A 373 -5.60 -9.55 25.31
CA ALA A 373 -4.34 -9.83 24.63
C ALA A 373 -4.38 -9.44 23.16
N PHE A 374 -5.43 -9.82 22.42
CA PHE A 374 -5.63 -9.44 21.02
C PHE A 374 -5.68 -7.92 20.85
N THR A 375 -6.43 -7.23 21.71
CA THR A 375 -6.54 -5.77 21.69
C THR A 375 -5.18 -5.11 21.96
N ALA A 376 -4.44 -5.56 22.98
CA ALA A 376 -3.12 -5.03 23.31
C ALA A 376 -2.10 -5.19 22.16
N VAL A 377 -2.06 -6.38 21.53
CA VAL A 377 -1.22 -6.65 20.35
C VAL A 377 -1.60 -5.76 19.19
N SER A 378 -2.89 -5.57 18.93
CA SER A 378 -3.39 -4.71 17.87
C SER A 378 -3.01 -3.24 18.10
N GLU A 379 -3.13 -2.74 19.33
CA GLU A 379 -2.73 -1.39 19.72
C GLU A 379 -1.20 -1.19 19.58
N GLN A 380 -0.42 -2.18 20.00
CA GLN A 380 1.04 -2.14 19.85
C GLN A 380 1.45 -2.07 18.38
N LYS A 381 0.88 -2.94 17.52
CA LYS A 381 1.11 -2.89 16.08
C LYS A 381 0.67 -1.55 15.46
N GLN A 382 -0.44 -0.98 15.95
CA GLN A 382 -0.90 0.32 15.49
C GLN A 382 0.06 1.45 15.87
N LYS A 383 0.57 1.50 17.11
CA LYS A 383 1.59 2.46 17.56
C LYS A 383 2.88 2.32 16.77
N ALA A 384 3.25 1.08 16.46
CA ALA A 384 4.42 0.81 15.63
C ALA A 384 4.24 1.26 14.16
N GLY A 385 3.01 1.51 13.69
CA GLY A 385 2.72 1.83 12.29
C GLY A 385 2.70 0.59 11.37
N LEU A 386 2.58 -0.59 11.94
CA LEU A 386 2.60 -1.88 11.24
C LEU A 386 1.24 -2.31 10.68
N LEU A 387 0.17 -1.57 10.96
CA LEU A 387 -1.17 -1.85 10.44
C LEU A 387 -1.59 -0.83 9.39
N THR A 388 -2.15 -1.32 8.30
CA THR A 388 -2.87 -0.49 7.32
C THR A 388 -4.19 0.03 7.94
N ARG A 389 -4.81 1.00 7.28
CA ARG A 389 -6.12 1.51 7.70
C ARG A 389 -7.19 0.40 7.69
N SER A 390 -7.17 -0.46 6.68
CA SER A 390 -8.10 -1.61 6.58
C SER A 390 -7.90 -2.61 7.72
N GLU A 391 -6.65 -2.96 8.01
CA GLU A 391 -6.32 -3.88 9.11
C GLU A 391 -6.70 -3.32 10.49
N LYS A 392 -6.58 -2.00 10.69
CA LYS A 392 -7.06 -1.36 11.95
C LYS A 392 -8.56 -1.53 12.13
N TYR A 393 -9.35 -1.29 11.07
CA TYR A 393 -10.79 -1.51 11.12
C TYR A 393 -11.12 -2.98 11.34
N ARG A 394 -10.46 -3.89 10.64
CA ARG A 394 -10.62 -5.34 10.84
C ARG A 394 -10.35 -5.76 12.30
N CYS A 395 -9.26 -5.30 12.90
CA CYS A 395 -8.97 -5.59 14.32
C CYS A 395 -10.06 -5.06 15.26
N ALA A 396 -10.58 -3.86 14.98
CA ALA A 396 -11.68 -3.28 15.77
C ALA A 396 -12.97 -4.09 15.60
N ASP A 397 -13.32 -4.50 14.39
CA ASP A 397 -14.50 -5.31 14.08
C ASP A 397 -14.41 -6.68 14.77
N ILE A 398 -13.23 -7.33 14.75
CA ILE A 398 -12.97 -8.61 15.42
C ILE A 398 -13.09 -8.45 16.94
N THR A 399 -12.48 -7.42 17.52
CA THR A 399 -12.60 -7.14 18.96
C THR A 399 -14.06 -6.94 19.35
N ALA A 400 -14.84 -6.22 18.54
CA ALA A 400 -16.26 -6.02 18.76
C ALA A 400 -17.05 -7.34 18.67
N ALA A 401 -16.73 -8.21 17.71
CA ALA A 401 -17.35 -9.53 17.56
C ALA A 401 -17.04 -10.42 18.76
N MET A 402 -15.78 -10.55 19.17
CA MET A 402 -15.39 -11.32 20.35
C MET A 402 -16.09 -10.82 21.62
N ASN A 403 -16.25 -9.51 21.76
CA ASN A 403 -17.01 -8.94 22.88
C ASN A 403 -18.51 -9.29 22.79
N ARG A 404 -19.13 -9.25 21.59
CA ARG A 404 -20.52 -9.72 21.41
C ARG A 404 -20.66 -11.18 21.82
N TYR A 405 -19.75 -12.05 21.38
CA TYR A 405 -19.74 -13.47 21.74
C TYR A 405 -19.67 -13.65 23.27
N LEU A 406 -18.75 -12.93 23.92
CA LEU A 406 -18.62 -12.93 25.37
C LEU A 406 -19.89 -12.46 26.09
N GLN A 407 -20.55 -11.42 25.59
CA GLN A 407 -21.80 -10.92 26.19
C GLN A 407 -22.96 -11.90 26.02
N THR A 408 -23.08 -12.57 24.88
CA THR A 408 -24.10 -13.58 24.63
C THR A 408 -24.00 -14.73 25.61
N VAL A 409 -22.83 -15.33 25.78
CA VAL A 409 -22.66 -16.45 26.71
C VAL A 409 -22.86 -16.04 28.18
N LYS A 410 -22.55 -14.80 28.55
CA LYS A 410 -22.86 -14.26 29.88
C LYS A 410 -24.35 -14.06 30.11
N ALA A 411 -25.07 -13.58 29.08
CA ALA A 411 -26.51 -13.38 29.14
C ALA A 411 -27.27 -14.72 29.22
N GLU A 412 -26.77 -15.73 28.53
CA GLU A 412 -27.28 -17.10 28.54
C GLU A 412 -26.84 -17.90 29.80
N LEU A 413 -26.03 -17.31 30.68
CA LEU A 413 -25.51 -17.90 31.92
C LEU A 413 -24.74 -19.22 31.71
N LEU A 414 -24.11 -19.39 30.56
CA LEU A 414 -23.29 -20.55 30.23
C LEU A 414 -22.01 -20.55 31.07
N SER A 415 -21.64 -21.69 31.61
CA SER A 415 -20.45 -21.85 32.44
C SER A 415 -19.54 -23.00 32.01
N ASP A 416 -20.08 -23.99 31.31
CA ASP A 416 -19.31 -25.09 30.75
C ASP A 416 -18.55 -24.69 29.49
N GLY A 417 -17.29 -25.11 29.41
CA GLY A 417 -16.42 -24.72 28.29
C GLY A 417 -16.86 -25.30 26.92
N GLY A 418 -17.45 -26.50 26.94
CA GLY A 418 -17.99 -27.16 25.77
C GLY A 418 -19.24 -26.44 25.25
N GLU A 419 -20.19 -26.11 26.11
CA GLU A 419 -21.41 -25.39 25.78
C GLU A 419 -21.08 -23.97 25.23
N ILE A 420 -20.14 -23.28 25.88
CA ILE A 420 -19.67 -21.95 25.39
C ILE A 420 -19.06 -22.05 24.01
N PHE A 421 -18.21 -23.07 23.77
CA PHE A 421 -17.59 -23.22 22.44
C PHE A 421 -18.61 -23.63 21.38
N ASP A 422 -19.58 -24.47 21.70
CA ASP A 422 -20.67 -24.83 20.77
C ASP A 422 -21.51 -23.60 20.43
N ARG A 423 -21.78 -22.73 21.39
CA ARG A 423 -22.49 -21.49 21.15
C ARG A 423 -21.67 -20.53 20.23
N PHE A 424 -20.37 -20.43 20.47
CA PHE A 424 -19.48 -19.66 19.57
C PHE A 424 -19.46 -20.24 18.15
N ARG A 425 -19.50 -21.56 18.00
CA ARG A 425 -19.56 -22.21 16.70
C ARG A 425 -20.87 -21.90 15.95
N GLU A 426 -22.01 -21.82 16.63
CA GLU A 426 -23.27 -21.40 16.05
C GLU A 426 -23.19 -19.94 15.57
N MET A 427 -22.75 -19.02 16.41
CA MET A 427 -22.59 -17.61 16.06
C MET A 427 -21.60 -17.40 14.90
N PHE A 428 -20.54 -18.17 14.84
CA PHE A 428 -19.60 -18.16 13.71
C PHE A 428 -20.25 -18.74 12.44
N GLY A 429 -21.15 -19.72 12.57
CA GLY A 429 -21.96 -20.25 11.48
C GLY A 429 -22.80 -19.17 10.82
N ASP A 430 -23.46 -18.31 11.61
CA ASP A 430 -24.24 -17.18 11.09
C ASP A 430 -23.36 -16.19 10.30
N GLU A 431 -22.19 -15.86 10.83
CA GLU A 431 -21.21 -14.98 10.16
C GLU A 431 -20.67 -15.61 8.85
N ARG A 432 -20.56 -16.95 8.82
CA ARG A 432 -20.16 -17.68 7.61
C ARG A 432 -21.25 -17.68 6.55
N THR A 433 -22.51 -17.77 6.94
CA THR A 433 -23.65 -17.66 6.00
C THR A 433 -23.62 -16.30 5.29
N GLU A 434 -23.30 -15.22 5.99
CA GLU A 434 -23.12 -13.91 5.34
C GLU A 434 -22.01 -13.91 4.27
N LEU A 435 -20.90 -14.65 4.49
CA LEU A 435 -19.85 -14.80 3.48
C LEU A 435 -20.35 -15.60 2.27
N GLU A 436 -21.13 -16.67 2.50
CA GLU A 436 -21.72 -17.49 1.44
C GLU A 436 -22.71 -16.66 0.60
N ASP A 437 -23.50 -15.78 1.22
CA ASP A 437 -24.39 -14.85 0.53
C ASP A 437 -23.61 -13.82 -0.31
N LEU A 438 -22.54 -13.24 0.23
CA LEU A 438 -21.67 -12.32 -0.52
C LEU A 438 -21.01 -13.02 -1.70
N CYS A 439 -20.57 -14.26 -1.51
CA CYS A 439 -19.99 -15.09 -2.57
C CYS A 439 -20.99 -15.35 -3.70
N ALA A 440 -22.20 -15.78 -3.35
CA ALA A 440 -23.27 -16.06 -4.32
C ALA A 440 -23.65 -14.78 -5.10
N HIS A 441 -23.77 -13.65 -4.41
CA HIS A 441 -24.07 -12.37 -5.03
C HIS A 441 -22.96 -11.92 -6.01
N ALA A 442 -21.72 -11.95 -5.57
CA ALA A 442 -20.59 -11.56 -6.42
C ALA A 442 -20.44 -12.46 -7.65
N GLY A 443 -20.63 -13.79 -7.48
CA GLY A 443 -20.64 -14.75 -8.59
C GLY A 443 -21.75 -14.48 -9.59
N GLN A 444 -22.97 -14.23 -9.12
CA GLN A 444 -24.10 -13.91 -9.98
C GLN A 444 -23.90 -12.59 -10.74
N THR A 445 -23.40 -11.57 -10.07
CA THR A 445 -23.07 -10.27 -10.68
C THR A 445 -22.01 -10.41 -11.77
N LEU A 446 -21.00 -11.26 -11.54
CA LEU A 446 -19.99 -11.58 -12.55
C LEU A 446 -20.56 -12.29 -13.77
N GLU A 447 -21.46 -13.26 -13.58
CA GLU A 447 -22.15 -13.94 -14.67
C GLU A 447 -23.00 -12.97 -15.51
N TYR A 448 -23.71 -12.03 -14.89
CA TYR A 448 -24.45 -10.98 -15.61
C TYR A 448 -23.52 -10.03 -16.38
N ALA A 449 -22.33 -9.72 -15.81
CA ALA A 449 -21.34 -8.95 -16.54
C ALA A 449 -20.85 -9.70 -17.80
N PHE A 450 -20.60 -11.02 -17.71
CA PHE A 450 -20.27 -11.85 -18.88
C PHE A 450 -21.41 -11.90 -19.88
N ASP A 451 -22.65 -12.03 -19.45
CA ASP A 451 -23.83 -12.00 -20.33
C ASP A 451 -23.89 -10.72 -21.17
N PHE A 452 -23.63 -9.58 -20.53
CA PHE A 452 -23.58 -8.29 -21.23
C PHE A 452 -22.40 -8.21 -22.18
N MET A 453 -21.19 -8.59 -21.73
CA MET A 453 -19.97 -8.54 -22.52
C MET A 453 -20.05 -9.44 -23.75
N GLU A 454 -20.52 -10.67 -23.61
CA GLU A 454 -20.70 -11.62 -24.71
C GLU A 454 -21.76 -11.17 -25.68
N GLY A 455 -22.92 -10.75 -25.17
CA GLY A 455 -24.04 -10.32 -25.99
C GLY A 455 -23.80 -9.02 -26.76
N THR A 456 -22.93 -8.13 -26.20
CA THR A 456 -22.64 -6.81 -26.79
C THR A 456 -21.40 -6.84 -27.67
N PHE A 457 -20.33 -7.45 -27.22
CA PHE A 457 -19.01 -7.35 -27.85
C PHE A 457 -18.53 -8.69 -28.42
N GLY A 458 -19.06 -9.83 -27.92
CA GLY A 458 -18.60 -11.15 -28.35
C GLY A 458 -17.12 -11.38 -28.03
N SER A 459 -16.44 -12.16 -28.86
CA SER A 459 -14.99 -12.43 -28.74
C SER A 459 -14.18 -11.31 -29.42
N SER A 460 -14.20 -10.12 -28.86
CA SER A 460 -13.57 -8.91 -29.42
C SER A 460 -12.44 -8.40 -28.53
N GLN A 461 -11.80 -7.32 -28.96
CA GLN A 461 -10.76 -6.63 -28.19
C GLN A 461 -11.30 -6.12 -26.82
N GLU A 462 -12.57 -5.75 -26.78
CA GLU A 462 -13.25 -5.30 -25.56
C GLU A 462 -13.31 -6.43 -24.52
N MET A 463 -13.58 -7.67 -24.92
CA MET A 463 -13.54 -8.83 -24.03
C MET A 463 -12.12 -9.09 -23.52
N VAL A 464 -11.11 -8.96 -24.38
CA VAL A 464 -9.70 -9.06 -23.98
C VAL A 464 -9.36 -8.03 -22.90
N VAL A 465 -9.79 -6.78 -23.07
CA VAL A 465 -9.59 -5.71 -22.07
C VAL A 465 -10.28 -6.10 -20.75
N PHE A 466 -11.53 -6.55 -20.81
CA PHE A 466 -12.29 -6.94 -19.62
C PHE A 466 -11.59 -8.05 -18.82
N ILE A 467 -11.15 -9.12 -19.46
CA ILE A 467 -10.43 -10.22 -18.80
C ILE A 467 -9.06 -9.78 -18.27
N THR A 468 -8.31 -9.00 -19.04
CA THR A 468 -7.00 -8.48 -18.61
C THR A 468 -7.13 -7.60 -17.37
N GLU A 469 -8.17 -6.77 -17.32
CA GLU A 469 -8.44 -5.92 -16.16
C GLU A 469 -8.89 -6.73 -14.93
N LEU A 470 -9.68 -7.80 -15.10
CA LEU A 470 -10.00 -8.76 -14.01
C LEU A 470 -8.72 -9.42 -13.48
N ASN A 471 -7.82 -9.88 -14.36
CA ASN A 471 -6.56 -10.50 -13.98
C ASN A 471 -5.61 -9.56 -13.21
N SER A 472 -5.76 -8.27 -13.38
CA SER A 472 -4.94 -7.27 -12.70
C SER A 472 -5.56 -6.74 -11.41
N SER A 473 -6.78 -7.17 -11.05
CA SER A 473 -7.43 -6.87 -9.75
C SER A 473 -7.19 -7.99 -8.75
N ALA A 474 -6.44 -7.71 -7.67
CA ALA A 474 -6.15 -8.70 -6.63
C ALA A 474 -7.43 -9.28 -5.97
N PRO A 475 -8.47 -8.48 -5.63
CA PRO A 475 -9.73 -9.01 -5.12
C PRO A 475 -10.45 -9.93 -6.13
N ALA A 476 -10.45 -9.57 -7.42
CA ALA A 476 -11.05 -10.40 -8.46
C ALA A 476 -10.29 -11.72 -8.64
N VAL A 477 -8.97 -11.69 -8.70
CA VAL A 477 -8.13 -12.89 -8.80
C VAL A 477 -8.35 -13.81 -7.60
N ARG A 478 -8.39 -13.26 -6.38
CA ARG A 478 -8.66 -14.04 -5.15
C ARG A 478 -10.03 -14.71 -5.23
N PHE A 479 -11.07 -13.96 -5.58
CA PHE A 479 -12.42 -14.50 -5.74
C PHE A 479 -12.46 -15.63 -6.78
N LEU A 480 -11.86 -15.43 -7.94
CA LEU A 480 -11.83 -16.39 -9.04
C LEU A 480 -10.97 -17.64 -8.77
N GLN A 481 -9.98 -17.57 -7.87
CA GLN A 481 -9.20 -18.73 -7.43
C GLN A 481 -10.01 -19.67 -6.53
N GLU A 482 -10.93 -19.14 -5.76
CA GLU A 482 -11.73 -19.88 -4.78
C GLU A 482 -13.11 -20.26 -5.32
N ASN A 483 -13.59 -19.56 -6.35
CA ASN A 483 -14.91 -19.73 -6.94
C ASN A 483 -14.82 -19.99 -8.44
N GLU A 484 -15.33 -21.12 -8.87
CA GLU A 484 -15.30 -21.53 -10.27
C GLU A 484 -16.19 -20.63 -11.13
N CYS A 485 -15.61 -20.03 -12.19
CA CYS A 485 -16.32 -19.33 -13.25
C CYS A 485 -15.80 -19.87 -14.59
N GLU A 486 -16.55 -20.78 -15.21
CA GLU A 486 -16.12 -21.46 -16.44
C GLU A 486 -15.80 -20.49 -17.57
N ARG A 487 -16.63 -19.45 -17.75
CA ARG A 487 -16.46 -18.41 -18.78
C ARG A 487 -15.13 -17.67 -18.62
N TYR A 488 -14.82 -17.25 -17.39
CA TYR A 488 -13.53 -16.60 -17.13
C TYR A 488 -12.34 -17.48 -17.52
N TYR A 489 -12.36 -18.76 -17.13
CA TYR A 489 -11.27 -19.67 -17.45
C TYR A 489 -11.16 -19.95 -18.96
N GLU A 490 -12.27 -20.01 -19.68
CA GLU A 490 -12.27 -20.19 -21.13
C GLU A 490 -11.60 -18.99 -21.83
N TYR A 491 -12.03 -17.77 -21.52
CA TYR A 491 -11.45 -16.55 -22.11
C TYR A 491 -9.99 -16.35 -21.69
N ASN A 492 -9.66 -16.58 -20.44
CA ASN A 492 -8.28 -16.43 -19.94
C ASN A 492 -7.33 -17.44 -20.59
N LYS A 493 -7.78 -18.68 -20.81
CA LYS A 493 -7.01 -19.69 -21.53
C LYS A 493 -6.74 -19.28 -22.97
N ASN A 494 -7.72 -18.72 -23.65
CA ASN A 494 -7.59 -18.25 -25.02
C ASN A 494 -6.58 -17.10 -25.12
N LEU A 495 -6.59 -16.15 -24.18
CA LEU A 495 -5.61 -15.08 -24.11
C LEU A 495 -4.18 -15.60 -23.93
N LEU A 496 -3.95 -16.56 -23.04
CA LEU A 496 -2.62 -17.17 -22.84
C LEU A 496 -2.11 -17.91 -24.08
N PHE A 497 -3.00 -18.49 -24.89
CA PHE A 497 -2.63 -19.11 -26.18
C PHE A 497 -2.25 -18.07 -27.22
N ASP A 498 -3.02 -16.97 -27.32
CA ASP A 498 -2.75 -15.90 -28.27
C ASP A 498 -1.45 -15.14 -27.94
N GLU A 499 -1.17 -14.87 -26.67
CA GLU A 499 0.11 -14.30 -26.23
C GLU A 499 1.31 -15.19 -26.57
N LYS A 500 1.21 -16.50 -26.30
CA LYS A 500 2.27 -17.44 -26.67
C LYS A 500 2.47 -17.52 -28.18
N ARG A 501 1.39 -17.49 -28.94
CA ARG A 501 1.44 -17.47 -30.41
C ARG A 501 2.10 -16.20 -30.94
N ALA A 502 1.74 -15.02 -30.39
CA ALA A 502 2.34 -13.74 -30.74
C ALA A 502 3.84 -13.69 -30.40
N ASP A 503 4.23 -14.20 -29.22
CA ASP A 503 5.66 -14.30 -28.84
C ASP A 503 6.44 -15.22 -29.77
N ILE A 504 5.90 -16.38 -30.15
CA ILE A 504 6.51 -17.30 -31.12
C ILE A 504 6.67 -16.63 -32.47
N LEU A 505 5.63 -15.93 -32.98
CA LEU A 505 5.68 -15.21 -34.25
C LEU A 505 6.72 -14.10 -34.21
N SER A 506 6.78 -13.31 -33.13
CA SER A 506 7.78 -12.24 -32.99
C SER A 506 9.23 -12.78 -32.91
N ARG A 507 9.43 -13.97 -32.36
CA ARG A 507 10.72 -14.66 -32.35
C ARG A 507 11.10 -15.18 -33.74
N LEU A 508 10.12 -15.69 -34.50
CA LEU A 508 10.33 -16.15 -35.88
C LEU A 508 10.66 -14.98 -36.81
N ASP A 509 9.98 -13.84 -36.68
CA ASP A 509 10.27 -12.60 -37.44
C ASP A 509 11.67 -12.07 -37.14
N ARG A 510 12.12 -12.11 -35.89
CA ARG A 510 13.50 -11.76 -35.51
C ARG A 510 14.53 -12.73 -36.09
N LEU A 511 14.22 -14.01 -36.18
CA LEU A 511 15.08 -15.01 -36.79
C LEU A 511 15.08 -14.88 -38.32
N GLY A 512 13.94 -14.56 -38.94
CA GLY A 512 13.83 -14.31 -40.38
C GLY A 512 14.53 -13.03 -40.87
N ALA A 513 14.75 -12.06 -39.98
CA ALA A 513 15.51 -10.84 -40.27
C ALA A 513 17.05 -11.06 -40.23
N PHE A 514 17.52 -12.26 -39.84
CA PHE A 514 18.93 -12.66 -39.80
C PHE A 514 19.37 -13.53 -41.01
N PHE A 515 18.43 -13.89 -41.87
CA PHE A 515 18.68 -14.53 -43.16
C PHE A 515 18.24 -13.59 -44.30
#